data_d3c22d5d71c908c7564f44a66a411f5b
#
_entry.id   d3c22d5d71c908c7564f44a66a411f5b
#
_cell.length_a   1.000
_cell.length_b   1.000
_cell.length_c   1.000
_cell.angle_alpha   90.00
_cell.angle_beta   90.00
_cell.angle_gamma   90.00
#
_symmetry.space_group_name_H-M   'P 1'
#
loop_
_entity.id
_entity.type
_entity.pdbx_description
1 polymer ?
#
loop_
_entity_poly.entity_id
_entity_poly.type
_entity_poly.pdbx_seq_one_letter_code
_entity_poly.pdbx_strand_id
1 'polypeptide(L)'
;MTVKNKKHKISLIIFGALLAYALWLTCRPVKIIAVHHTGNHSAAILVNNLPFTDRDKIAWWQENRAMLKEKYDLPAPADNGFFSVTVWLFGEGYQEDNQDDDQYCFKDMQTMKHCIEKTDSFTIYSSRGNQAHFRVMTPTY
;
A
#
# COMPACT_ATOMS: atom_id res chain seq x y z
N MET A 1 -39.81 31.99 -10.41
CA MET A 1 -38.92 30.94 -9.91
C MET A 1 -39.27 30.62 -8.48
N THR A 2 -39.60 29.40 -8.24
CA THR A 2 -39.99 28.93 -6.91
C THR A 2 -38.75 28.53 -6.11
N VAL A 3 -38.79 28.75 -4.82
CA VAL A 3 -37.73 28.36 -3.84
C VAL A 3 -37.40 26.87 -3.96
N LYS A 4 -38.33 26.07 -4.44
CA LYS A 4 -38.19 24.63 -4.66
C LYS A 4 -37.09 24.28 -5.66
N ASN A 5 -36.91 25.05 -6.72
CA ASN A 5 -35.86 24.83 -7.74
C ASN A 5 -34.46 25.13 -7.23
N LYS A 6 -34.32 26.09 -6.32
CA LYS A 6 -33.03 26.42 -5.67
C LYS A 6 -32.54 25.30 -4.75
N LYS A 7 -33.46 24.72 -3.96
CA LYS A 7 -33.14 23.59 -3.07
C LYS A 7 -32.71 22.35 -3.85
N HIS A 8 -33.37 22.06 -4.99
CA HIS A 8 -32.99 20.95 -5.86
C HIS A 8 -31.61 21.15 -6.48
N LYS A 9 -31.29 22.36 -6.94
CA LYS A 9 -29.96 22.67 -7.51
C LYS A 9 -28.85 22.53 -6.47
N ILE A 10 -29.07 23.02 -5.25
CA ILE A 10 -28.08 22.90 -4.15
C ILE A 10 -27.92 21.43 -3.77
N SER A 11 -29.00 20.66 -3.69
CA SER A 11 -28.93 19.22 -3.37
C SER A 11 -28.15 18.44 -4.44
N LEU A 12 -28.34 18.75 -5.72
CA LEU A 12 -27.60 18.12 -6.82
C LEU A 12 -26.12 18.47 -6.78
N ILE A 13 -25.76 19.70 -6.45
CA ILE A 13 -24.37 20.15 -6.33
C ILE A 13 -23.69 19.42 -5.15
N ILE A 14 -24.35 19.32 -4.01
CA ILE A 14 -23.82 18.61 -2.84
C ILE A 14 -23.65 17.12 -3.15
N PHE A 15 -24.63 16.50 -3.78
CA PHE A 15 -24.57 15.10 -4.17
C PHE A 15 -23.41 14.84 -5.15
N GLY A 16 -23.27 15.70 -6.16
CA GLY A 16 -22.19 15.62 -7.14
C GLY A 16 -20.81 15.79 -6.48
N ALA A 17 -20.68 16.71 -5.52
CA ALA A 17 -19.44 16.93 -4.79
C ALA A 17 -19.08 15.72 -3.91
N LEU A 18 -20.05 15.13 -3.23
CA LEU A 18 -19.84 13.92 -2.42
C LEU A 18 -19.46 12.73 -3.29
N LEU A 19 -20.09 12.57 -4.45
CA LEU A 19 -19.77 11.50 -5.39
C LEU A 19 -18.35 11.68 -5.96
N ALA A 20 -17.99 12.90 -6.36
CA ALA A 20 -16.65 13.21 -6.85
C ALA A 20 -15.59 12.96 -5.78
N TYR A 21 -15.84 13.32 -4.53
CA TYR A 21 -14.95 13.05 -3.40
C TYR A 21 -14.79 11.56 -3.16
N ALA A 22 -15.89 10.80 -3.19
CA ALA A 22 -15.85 9.34 -3.02
C ALA A 22 -15.05 8.68 -4.16
N LEU A 23 -15.26 9.10 -5.41
CA LEU A 23 -14.49 8.62 -6.56
C LEU A 23 -13.00 8.97 -6.42
N TRP A 24 -12.70 10.19 -5.97
CA TRP A 24 -11.32 10.60 -5.74
C TRP A 24 -10.64 9.73 -4.68
N LEU A 25 -11.32 9.41 -3.58
CA LEU A 25 -10.79 8.54 -2.53
C LEU A 25 -10.52 7.11 -3.04
N THR A 26 -11.39 6.58 -3.90
CA THR A 26 -11.23 5.21 -4.43
C THR A 26 -10.27 5.13 -5.61
N CYS A 27 -10.10 6.21 -6.37
CA CYS A 27 -9.27 6.25 -7.56
C CYS A 27 -7.91 6.93 -7.36
N ARG A 28 -7.53 7.22 -6.11
CA ARG A 28 -6.21 7.82 -5.84
C ARG A 28 -5.09 6.89 -6.32
N PRO A 29 -4.13 7.43 -7.09
CA PRO A 29 -3.03 6.60 -7.57
C PRO A 29 -2.13 6.16 -6.42
N VAL A 30 -1.69 4.91 -6.46
CA VAL A 30 -0.71 4.37 -5.53
C VAL A 30 0.67 4.69 -6.08
N LYS A 31 1.44 5.51 -5.36
CA LYS A 31 2.81 5.86 -5.73
C LYS A 31 3.79 5.14 -4.83
N ILE A 32 4.78 4.49 -5.44
CA ILE A 32 5.86 3.87 -4.72
C ILE A 32 6.84 4.96 -4.29
N ILE A 33 7.04 5.08 -2.97
CA ILE A 33 7.95 6.05 -2.38
C ILE A 33 9.35 5.45 -2.27
N ALA A 34 9.45 4.21 -1.81
CA ALA A 34 10.71 3.52 -1.63
C ALA A 34 10.51 2.02 -1.67
N VAL A 35 11.59 1.30 -1.99
CA VAL A 35 11.63 -0.16 -1.96
C VAL A 35 12.83 -0.57 -1.13
N HIS A 36 12.61 -1.43 -0.14
CA HIS A 36 13.65 -1.96 0.72
C HIS A 36 13.73 -3.48 0.58
N HIS A 37 14.92 -3.99 0.34
CA HIS A 37 15.17 -5.43 0.35
C HIS A 37 15.46 -5.85 1.80
N THR A 38 14.51 -6.55 2.41
CA THR A 38 14.58 -6.97 3.81
C THR A 38 15.23 -8.34 4.00
N GLY A 39 15.49 -9.03 2.89
CA GLY A 39 16.16 -10.32 2.85
C GLY A 39 16.40 -10.71 1.41
N ASN A 40 17.00 -11.88 1.18
CA ASN A 40 17.31 -12.36 -0.17
C ASN A 40 16.07 -12.57 -1.03
N HIS A 41 14.96 -12.93 -0.39
CA HIS A 41 13.69 -13.24 -1.05
C HIS A 41 12.52 -12.46 -0.45
N SER A 42 12.82 -11.41 0.28
CA SER A 42 11.83 -10.57 0.96
C SER A 42 12.10 -9.11 0.68
N ALA A 43 11.03 -8.33 0.55
CA ALA A 43 11.13 -6.90 0.31
C ALA A 43 9.96 -6.17 0.95
N ALA A 44 10.14 -4.89 1.19
CA ALA A 44 9.12 -3.97 1.65
C ALA A 44 8.98 -2.84 0.63
N ILE A 45 7.76 -2.57 0.21
CA ILE A 45 7.43 -1.46 -0.69
C ILE A 45 6.68 -0.42 0.12
N LEU A 46 7.18 0.81 0.13
CA LEU A 46 6.53 1.91 0.82
C LEU A 46 5.75 2.74 -0.19
N VAL A 47 4.46 2.92 0.07
CA VAL A 47 3.55 3.64 -0.82
C VAL A 47 2.86 4.78 -0.08
N ASN A 48 2.49 5.81 -0.84
CA ASN A 48 1.80 6.97 -0.28
C ASN A 48 0.34 6.69 0.07
N ASN A 49 -0.24 5.67 -0.54
CA ASN A 49 -1.66 5.36 -0.43
C ASN A 49 -1.86 3.88 -0.74
N LEU A 50 -2.69 3.20 0.05
CA LEU A 50 -3.05 1.81 -0.21
C LEU A 50 -4.40 1.74 -0.91
N PRO A 51 -4.59 0.75 -1.83
CA PRO A 51 -5.90 0.46 -2.36
C PRO A 51 -6.89 0.12 -1.23
N PHE A 52 -8.12 0.53 -1.39
CA PHE A 52 -9.11 0.48 -0.31
C PHE A 52 -9.60 -0.96 -0.04
N THR A 53 -9.84 -1.73 -1.10
CA THR A 53 -10.37 -3.08 -0.98
C THR A 53 -9.28 -4.13 -1.21
N ASP A 54 -9.51 -5.35 -0.73
CA ASP A 54 -8.59 -6.47 -0.99
C ASP A 54 -8.48 -6.79 -2.48
N ARG A 55 -9.59 -6.69 -3.19
CA ARG A 55 -9.63 -6.87 -4.65
C ARG A 55 -8.74 -5.86 -5.36
N ASP A 56 -8.78 -4.60 -4.95
CA ASP A 56 -7.99 -3.53 -5.54
C ASP A 56 -6.51 -3.69 -5.19
N LYS A 57 -6.18 -4.20 -4.00
CA LYS A 57 -4.80 -4.53 -3.61
C LYS A 57 -4.23 -5.63 -4.49
N ILE A 58 -5.01 -6.67 -4.73
CA ILE A 58 -4.61 -7.78 -5.63
C ILE A 58 -4.43 -7.27 -7.06
N ALA A 59 -5.37 -6.46 -7.54
CA ALA A 59 -5.30 -5.85 -8.87
C ALA A 59 -4.05 -4.97 -9.02
N TRP A 60 -3.74 -4.16 -8.02
CA TRP A 60 -2.55 -3.33 -8.01
C TRP A 60 -1.27 -4.17 -8.16
N TRP A 61 -1.16 -5.25 -7.43
CA TRP A 61 -0.03 -6.17 -7.54
C TRP A 61 0.08 -6.75 -8.94
N GLN A 62 -1.03 -7.26 -9.47
CA GLN A 62 -1.05 -7.87 -10.81
C GLN A 62 -0.68 -6.88 -11.91
N GLU A 63 -1.11 -5.64 -11.80
CA GLU A 63 -0.81 -4.58 -12.76
C GLU A 63 0.64 -4.09 -12.68
N ASN A 64 1.25 -4.13 -11.51
CA ASN A 64 2.56 -3.54 -11.28
C ASN A 64 3.71 -4.55 -11.17
N ARG A 65 3.41 -5.84 -11.09
CA ARG A 65 4.44 -6.86 -10.86
C ARG A 65 5.52 -6.90 -11.95
N ALA A 66 5.16 -6.66 -13.20
CA ALA A 66 6.12 -6.63 -14.31
C ALA A 66 7.11 -5.46 -14.16
N MET A 67 6.60 -4.28 -13.84
CA MET A 67 7.42 -3.11 -13.58
C MET A 67 8.31 -3.30 -12.34
N LEU A 68 7.77 -3.90 -11.27
CA LEU A 68 8.52 -4.18 -10.06
C LEU A 68 9.66 -5.17 -10.33
N LYS A 69 9.43 -6.17 -11.17
CA LYS A 69 10.47 -7.13 -11.56
C LYS A 69 11.57 -6.47 -12.37
N GLU A 70 11.19 -5.62 -13.33
CA GLU A 70 12.15 -4.94 -14.19
C GLU A 70 12.97 -3.89 -13.44
N LYS A 71 12.31 -3.09 -12.62
CA LYS A 71 12.95 -1.94 -11.98
C LYS A 71 13.62 -2.26 -10.65
N TYR A 72 13.05 -3.17 -9.87
CA TYR A 72 13.48 -3.45 -8.50
C TYR A 72 13.87 -4.92 -8.27
N ASP A 73 13.76 -5.77 -9.29
CA ASP A 73 13.96 -7.22 -9.17
C ASP A 73 13.06 -7.85 -8.11
N LEU A 74 11.78 -7.48 -8.11
CA LEU A 74 10.77 -8.01 -7.20
C LEU A 74 9.64 -8.71 -7.99
N PRO A 75 9.19 -9.87 -7.53
CA PRO A 75 9.75 -10.67 -6.47
C PRO A 75 11.05 -11.36 -6.88
N ALA A 76 11.90 -11.68 -5.90
CA ALA A 76 13.13 -12.45 -6.12
C ALA A 76 12.94 -13.83 -5.47
N PRO A 77 12.28 -14.79 -6.15
CA PRO A 77 11.95 -16.07 -5.52
C PRO A 77 13.18 -16.94 -5.27
N ALA A 78 13.12 -17.68 -4.17
CA ALA A 78 14.10 -18.74 -3.89
C ALA A 78 13.93 -19.93 -4.85
N ASP A 79 14.86 -20.89 -4.79
CA ASP A 79 14.83 -22.07 -5.63
C ASP A 79 13.51 -22.88 -5.49
N ASN A 80 12.93 -22.87 -4.31
CA ASN A 80 11.63 -23.50 -4.04
C ASN A 80 10.42 -22.64 -4.39
N GLY A 81 10.65 -21.44 -4.95
CA GLY A 81 9.60 -20.49 -5.31
C GLY A 81 9.18 -19.54 -4.20
N PHE A 82 9.79 -19.62 -3.02
CA PHE A 82 9.43 -18.75 -1.91
C PHE A 82 9.83 -17.30 -2.17
N PHE A 83 8.89 -16.39 -1.96
CA PHE A 83 9.16 -14.96 -1.85
C PHE A 83 8.12 -14.31 -0.93
N SER A 84 8.45 -13.14 -0.42
CA SER A 84 7.53 -12.33 0.39
C SER A 84 7.74 -10.85 0.09
N VAL A 85 6.70 -10.17 -0.31
CA VAL A 85 6.70 -8.72 -0.56
C VAL A 85 5.59 -8.11 0.29
N THR A 86 5.94 -7.21 1.17
CA THR A 86 4.97 -6.48 2.00
C THR A 86 4.89 -5.05 1.52
N VAL A 87 3.68 -4.59 1.25
CA VAL A 87 3.41 -3.20 0.86
C VAL A 87 2.91 -2.46 2.09
N TRP A 88 3.65 -1.45 2.51
CA TRP A 88 3.37 -0.65 3.70
C TRP A 88 2.89 0.74 3.30
N LEU A 89 1.91 1.23 4.04
CA LEU A 89 1.58 2.65 3.98
C LEU A 89 2.70 3.45 4.64
N PHE A 90 3.27 4.40 3.89
CA PHE A 90 4.39 5.21 4.37
C PHE A 90 3.98 6.14 5.54
N GLY A 91 2.70 6.59 5.53
CA GLY A 91 2.14 7.40 6.60
C GLY A 91 2.90 8.72 6.78
N GLU A 92 3.32 8.97 8.01
CA GLU A 92 4.06 10.19 8.36
C GLU A 92 5.55 10.14 7.96
N GLY A 93 5.99 9.02 7.40
CA GLY A 93 7.34 8.86 6.89
C GLY A 93 8.31 8.19 7.85
N TYR A 94 9.59 8.32 7.52
CA TYR A 94 10.65 7.73 8.32
C TYR A 94 10.78 8.44 9.66
N GLN A 95 10.90 7.64 10.72
CA GLN A 95 11.04 8.09 12.10
C GLN A 95 12.25 7.44 12.76
N GLU A 96 12.70 8.03 13.86
CA GLU A 96 13.73 7.40 14.69
C GLU A 96 13.17 6.19 15.40
N ASP A 97 14.02 5.19 15.62
CA ASP A 97 13.66 4.00 16.40
C ASP A 97 13.40 4.40 17.85
N ASN A 98 12.14 4.32 18.26
CA ASN A 98 11.72 4.58 19.64
C ASN A 98 11.63 3.32 20.49
N GLN A 99 12.06 2.18 19.94
CA GLN A 99 12.01 0.87 20.57
C GLN A 99 10.61 0.34 20.90
N ASP A 100 9.60 0.95 20.29
CA ASP A 100 8.22 0.46 20.38
C ASP A 100 7.94 -0.62 19.33
N ASP A 101 7.09 -1.57 19.70
CA ASP A 101 6.66 -2.64 18.79
C ASP A 101 5.78 -2.16 17.64
N ASP A 102 5.35 -0.90 17.70
CA ASP A 102 4.49 -0.28 16.67
C ASP A 102 5.27 0.22 15.46
N GLN A 103 6.56 0.01 15.42
CA GLN A 103 7.42 0.44 14.31
C GLN A 103 8.04 -0.74 13.59
N TYR A 104 8.20 -0.58 12.28
CA TYR A 104 9.01 -1.45 11.44
C TYR A 104 10.27 -0.70 11.02
N CYS A 105 11.43 -1.27 11.31
CA CYS A 105 12.72 -0.62 11.07
C CYS A 105 13.48 -1.33 9.96
N PHE A 106 14.11 -0.54 9.08
CA PHE A 106 14.86 -1.02 7.92
C PHE A 106 16.36 -1.03 8.22
N LYS A 107 16.95 -2.22 8.26
CA LYS A 107 18.37 -2.40 8.56
C LYS A 107 19.28 -1.96 7.41
N ASP A 108 18.73 -1.84 6.20
CA ASP A 108 19.48 -1.39 5.02
C ASP A 108 19.72 0.12 4.99
N MET A 109 19.03 0.87 5.85
CA MET A 109 19.22 2.31 5.98
C MET A 109 20.27 2.65 7.02
N GLN A 110 21.20 3.55 6.67
CA GLN A 110 22.26 4.01 7.55
C GLN A 110 21.96 5.36 8.20
N THR A 111 20.71 5.74 8.28
CA THR A 111 20.25 6.99 8.87
C THR A 111 19.57 6.73 10.21
N MET A 112 19.54 7.74 11.08
CA MET A 112 18.84 7.62 12.36
C MET A 112 17.34 7.41 12.19
N LYS A 113 16.75 8.05 11.17
CA LYS A 113 15.34 7.88 10.82
C LYS A 113 15.19 6.75 9.80
N HIS A 114 15.09 5.53 10.29
CA HIS A 114 15.01 4.32 9.46
C HIS A 114 13.79 3.45 9.78
N CYS A 115 12.83 3.96 10.52
CA CYS A 115 11.65 3.25 10.94
C CYS A 115 10.38 3.92 10.41
N ILE A 116 9.33 3.13 10.19
CA ILE A 116 8.00 3.62 9.87
C ILE A 116 7.00 3.08 10.88
N GLU A 117 5.90 3.78 11.09
CA GLU A 117 4.80 3.27 11.89
C GLU A 117 4.13 2.09 11.20
N LYS A 118 3.84 1.03 11.95
CA LYS A 118 3.04 -0.10 11.47
C LYS A 118 1.57 0.34 11.41
N THR A 119 1.18 0.87 10.26
CA THR A 119 -0.21 1.22 9.99
C THR A 119 -0.85 0.12 9.16
N ASP A 120 -1.33 0.43 7.97
CA ASP A 120 -1.92 -0.55 7.09
C ASP A 120 -0.87 -1.17 6.18
N SER A 121 -1.04 -2.45 5.89
CA SER A 121 -0.17 -3.18 4.98
C SER A 121 -0.88 -4.37 4.37
N PHE A 122 -0.33 -4.87 3.26
CA PHE A 122 -0.70 -6.18 2.74
C PHE A 122 0.55 -6.90 2.24
N THR A 123 0.53 -8.21 2.31
CA THR A 123 1.67 -9.06 1.93
C THR A 123 1.28 -9.99 0.81
N ILE A 124 2.13 -10.06 -0.20
CA ILE A 124 2.07 -11.05 -1.26
C ILE A 124 3.21 -12.04 -1.00
N TYR A 125 2.88 -13.31 -0.88
CA TYR A 125 3.88 -14.34 -0.65
C TYR A 125 3.59 -15.58 -1.47
N SER A 126 4.62 -16.35 -1.75
CA SER A 126 4.52 -17.67 -2.36
C SER A 126 5.30 -18.65 -1.48
N SER A 127 4.68 -19.74 -1.10
CA SER A 127 5.33 -20.72 -0.22
C SER A 127 5.87 -21.94 -0.97
N ARG A 128 5.12 -22.49 -1.90
CA ARG A 128 5.53 -23.59 -2.77
C ARG A 128 4.73 -23.56 -4.07
N GLY A 129 5.39 -23.79 -5.19
CA GLY A 129 4.71 -24.08 -6.44
C GLY A 129 4.14 -22.90 -7.21
N ASN A 130 4.79 -21.76 -7.21
CA ASN A 130 4.48 -20.59 -8.06
C ASN A 130 3.09 -19.96 -7.88
N GLN A 131 2.34 -20.33 -6.84
CA GLN A 131 1.06 -19.69 -6.54
C GLN A 131 1.26 -18.54 -5.57
N ALA A 132 0.88 -17.34 -5.99
CA ALA A 132 0.91 -16.17 -5.13
C ALA A 132 -0.28 -16.17 -4.19
N HIS A 133 -0.03 -15.93 -2.91
CA HIS A 133 -1.02 -15.78 -1.88
C HIS A 133 -1.04 -14.34 -1.39
N PHE A 134 -2.22 -13.84 -1.04
CA PHE A 134 -2.39 -12.50 -0.53
C PHE A 134 -2.83 -12.55 0.93
N ARG A 135 -2.13 -11.80 1.76
CA ARG A 135 -2.46 -11.67 3.17
C ARG A 135 -2.59 -10.20 3.52
N VAL A 136 -3.76 -9.83 3.99
CA VAL A 136 -4.01 -8.47 4.49
C VAL A 136 -3.78 -8.50 5.99
N MET A 137 -2.80 -7.72 6.46
CA MET A 137 -2.56 -7.55 7.88
C MET A 137 -3.28 -6.30 8.35
N THR A 138 -4.21 -6.48 9.28
CA THR A 138 -4.79 -5.37 10.02
C THR A 138 -3.93 -5.14 11.26
N PRO A 139 -3.57 -3.89 11.59
CA PRO A 139 -2.84 -3.63 12.81
C PRO A 139 -3.68 -4.11 14.01
N THR A 140 -3.10 -4.97 14.81
CA THR A 140 -3.69 -5.36 16.09
C THR A 140 -3.39 -4.29 17.11
N TYR A 141 -4.42 -3.62 17.55
CA TYR A 141 -4.33 -2.69 18.65
C TYR A 141 -4.29 -3.45 19.99
#